data_85cb7b74da9b78bd621b48f9ed736a1e
#
_entry.id   85cb7b74da9b78bd621b48f9ed736a1e
#
_cell.length_a   1.000
_cell.length_b   1.000
_cell.length_c   1.000
_cell.angle_alpha   90.00
_cell.angle_beta   90.00
_cell.angle_gamma   90.00
#
_symmetry.space_group_name_H-M   'P 1'
#
loop_
_entity.id
_entity.type
_entity.pdbx_description
1 polymer ?
#
loop_
_entity_poly.entity_id
_entity_poly.type
_entity_poly.pdbx_seq_one_letter_code
_entity_poly.pdbx_strand_id
1 'polypeptide(L)'
;MYQCFLDIAFEAELNTKEDPELMEIAYEQCKENVATRATAITELRTMIFERGECQPLRTDDEFLLRFLRVRNFTVPRAHKLLVRYCKFREDHKHLYQGVDLWGLTKVKDAYEGTMLDRPDVGRISIFRFGRWDPSEFPVEELVRAGMAMAEIGVRQPKLQILGGCVIVDLEGITLRHVATLTPAVAYQIVNLMGVSMPCRLRSVHIINYSWILNTFFYLFKRFIPAAAYDNIHFHGNDVKSLQQHIDPECLPPQYGGTCRCHTSIGIWFKKLRQYRDEEFDREMKNLGYIVKE
;
A
#
# COMPACT_ATOMS: atom_id res chain seq x y z
N MET A 1 27.06 -9.00 1.25
CA MET A 1 26.41 -8.15 2.27
C MET A 1 25.08 -7.56 1.75
N TYR A 2 25.06 -6.83 0.61
CA TYR A 2 23.85 -6.25 0.04
C TYR A 2 22.72 -7.29 -0.27
N GLN A 3 23.09 -8.44 -0.84
CA GLN A 3 22.12 -9.52 -1.12
C GLN A 3 21.46 -10.05 0.15
N CYS A 4 22.22 -10.20 1.23
CA CYS A 4 21.70 -10.66 2.52
C CYS A 4 20.67 -9.66 3.11
N PHE A 5 20.89 -8.35 3.00
CA PHE A 5 19.94 -7.34 3.44
C PHE A 5 18.63 -7.36 2.63
N LEU A 6 18.74 -7.61 1.31
CA LEU A 6 17.55 -7.76 0.47
C LEU A 6 16.73 -9.00 0.87
N ASP A 7 17.36 -10.11 1.13
CA ASP A 7 16.66 -11.34 1.52
C ASP A 7 15.93 -11.16 2.85
N ILE A 8 16.53 -10.52 3.85
CA ILE A 8 15.86 -10.14 5.10
C ILE A 8 14.65 -9.24 4.84
N ALA A 9 14.79 -8.24 3.98
CA ALA A 9 13.68 -7.35 3.65
C ALA A 9 12.52 -8.11 2.98
N PHE A 10 12.79 -9.11 2.16
CA PHE A 10 11.75 -9.93 1.52
C PHE A 10 11.09 -10.91 2.49
N GLU A 11 11.80 -11.48 3.43
CA GLU A 11 11.21 -12.26 4.52
C GLU A 11 10.25 -11.39 5.35
N ALA A 12 10.63 -10.15 5.65
CA ALA A 12 9.76 -9.20 6.32
C ALA A 12 8.50 -8.87 5.50
N GLU A 13 8.59 -8.80 4.16
CA GLU A 13 7.45 -8.57 3.28
C GLU A 13 6.37 -9.67 3.33
N LEU A 14 6.77 -10.91 3.58
CA LEU A 14 5.86 -12.05 3.69
C LEU A 14 5.47 -12.37 5.14
N ASN A 15 6.07 -11.71 6.13
CA ASN A 15 5.80 -12.00 7.52
C ASN A 15 4.39 -11.56 7.94
N THR A 16 3.53 -12.53 8.19
CA THR A 16 2.17 -12.34 8.70
C THR A 16 2.07 -12.54 10.22
N LYS A 17 3.18 -12.89 10.88
CA LYS A 17 3.21 -13.12 12.32
C LYS A 17 3.35 -11.82 13.10
N GLU A 18 2.76 -11.80 14.27
CA GLU A 18 2.92 -10.69 15.21
C GLU A 18 4.26 -10.80 15.92
N ASP A 19 5.01 -9.70 15.89
CA ASP A 19 6.25 -9.56 16.63
C ASP A 19 5.95 -8.99 18.04
N PRO A 20 6.48 -9.56 19.13
CA PRO A 20 6.31 -9.03 20.48
C PRO A 20 6.69 -7.56 20.61
N GLU A 21 7.81 -7.11 20.02
CA GLU A 21 8.24 -5.72 20.05
C GLU A 21 7.24 -4.79 19.37
N LEU A 22 6.69 -5.24 18.25
CA LEU A 22 5.65 -4.50 17.53
C LEU A 22 4.36 -4.40 18.36
N MET A 23 4.03 -5.43 19.11
CA MET A 23 2.83 -5.44 19.96
C MET A 23 2.94 -4.50 21.16
N GLU A 24 4.15 -4.26 21.68
CA GLU A 24 4.40 -3.28 22.75
C GLU A 24 3.99 -1.86 22.33
N ILE A 25 4.25 -1.49 21.07
CA ILE A 25 3.93 -0.16 20.54
C ILE A 25 2.53 -0.09 19.88
N ALA A 26 1.84 -1.22 19.71
CA ALA A 26 0.56 -1.28 19.01
C ALA A 26 -0.53 -0.40 19.65
N TYR A 27 -0.55 -0.31 20.98
CA TYR A 27 -1.50 0.57 21.67
C TYR A 27 -1.28 2.04 21.32
N GLU A 28 -0.04 2.50 21.30
CA GLU A 28 0.27 3.89 20.94
C GLU A 28 -0.02 4.16 19.46
N GLN A 29 0.36 3.25 18.59
CA GLN A 29 0.27 3.40 17.15
C GLN A 29 -1.15 3.26 16.59
N CYS A 30 -1.94 2.33 17.11
CA CYS A 30 -3.25 2.01 16.57
C CYS A 30 -4.35 1.74 17.62
N LYS A 31 -4.09 2.02 18.91
CA LYS A 31 -5.01 1.82 20.04
C LYS A 31 -5.39 0.35 20.24
N GLU A 32 -4.54 -0.58 19.80
CA GLU A 32 -4.72 -2.00 20.05
C GLU A 32 -4.45 -2.33 21.53
N ASN A 33 -5.48 -2.82 22.21
CA ASN A 33 -5.37 -3.30 23.58
C ASN A 33 -5.66 -4.80 23.60
N VAL A 34 -4.68 -5.58 24.04
CA VAL A 34 -4.77 -7.06 24.06
C VAL A 34 -5.98 -7.53 24.85
N ALA A 35 -6.33 -6.87 25.96
CA ALA A 35 -7.46 -7.26 26.80
C ALA A 35 -8.84 -7.06 26.12
N THR A 36 -8.97 -6.09 25.20
CA THR A 36 -10.25 -5.78 24.53
C THR A 36 -10.26 -6.16 23.05
N ARG A 37 -9.17 -6.65 22.52
CA ARG A 37 -8.99 -7.01 21.11
C ARG A 37 -10.04 -7.99 20.61
N ALA A 38 -10.25 -9.11 21.34
CA ALA A 38 -11.21 -10.14 20.96
C ALA A 38 -12.65 -9.61 20.98
N THR A 39 -12.97 -8.74 21.94
CA THR A 39 -14.29 -8.09 22.02
C THR A 39 -14.53 -7.19 20.79
N ALA A 40 -13.55 -6.35 20.42
CA ALA A 40 -13.68 -5.48 19.25
C ALA A 40 -13.82 -6.26 17.93
N ILE A 41 -13.11 -7.38 17.79
CA ILE A 41 -13.24 -8.27 16.62
C ILE A 41 -14.65 -8.87 16.56
N THR A 42 -15.18 -9.35 17.70
CA THR A 42 -16.51 -9.93 17.79
C THR A 42 -17.58 -8.88 17.48
N GLU A 43 -17.44 -7.66 18.02
CA GLU A 43 -18.35 -6.54 17.76
C GLU A 43 -18.35 -6.18 16.25
N LEU A 44 -17.17 -6.10 15.62
CA LEU A 44 -17.09 -5.83 14.18
C LEU A 44 -17.78 -6.93 13.37
N ARG A 45 -17.55 -8.20 13.73
CA ARG A 45 -18.17 -9.36 13.07
C ARG A 45 -19.69 -9.31 13.21
N THR A 46 -20.19 -9.08 14.40
CA THR A 46 -21.64 -8.93 14.65
C THR A 46 -22.24 -7.80 13.82
N MET A 47 -21.58 -6.62 13.79
CA MET A 47 -22.02 -5.47 13.00
C MET A 47 -22.11 -5.76 11.50
N ILE A 48 -21.19 -6.57 10.94
CA ILE A 48 -21.23 -7.00 9.54
C ILE A 48 -22.50 -7.79 9.25
N PHE A 49 -22.83 -8.78 10.09
CA PHE A 49 -23.99 -9.65 9.89
C PHE A 49 -25.31 -8.90 10.14
N GLU A 50 -25.38 -8.08 11.18
CA GLU A 50 -26.60 -7.34 11.53
C GLU A 50 -26.97 -6.28 10.48
N ARG A 51 -25.98 -5.58 9.94
CA ARG A 51 -26.23 -4.52 8.96
C ARG A 51 -26.40 -5.02 7.53
N GLY A 52 -25.73 -6.11 7.17
CA GLY A 52 -25.85 -6.70 5.85
C GLY A 52 -25.41 -5.77 4.69
N GLU A 53 -24.61 -4.73 4.97
CA GLU A 53 -24.21 -3.70 3.99
C GLU A 53 -23.16 -4.20 2.99
N CYS A 54 -22.47 -5.31 3.28
CA CYS A 54 -21.48 -5.95 2.41
C CYS A 54 -21.33 -7.44 2.70
N GLN A 55 -20.76 -8.16 1.76
CA GLN A 55 -20.38 -9.57 1.90
C GLN A 55 -18.86 -9.71 1.75
N PRO A 56 -18.10 -9.64 2.85
CA PRO A 56 -16.66 -9.81 2.80
C PRO A 56 -16.28 -11.25 2.45
N LEU A 57 -15.13 -11.42 1.79
CA LEU A 57 -14.60 -12.74 1.44
C LEU A 57 -14.24 -13.59 2.66
N ARG A 58 -13.88 -12.94 3.76
CA ARG A 58 -13.46 -13.56 5.03
C ARG A 58 -14.03 -12.75 6.19
N THR A 59 -14.26 -13.43 7.32
CA THR A 59 -14.70 -12.81 8.58
C THR A 59 -13.91 -13.38 9.78
N ASP A 60 -12.80 -14.06 9.53
CA ASP A 60 -11.90 -14.53 10.58
C ASP A 60 -11.19 -13.36 11.29
N ASP A 61 -10.63 -13.65 12.45
CA ASP A 61 -10.04 -12.66 13.34
C ASP A 61 -8.91 -11.88 12.66
N GLU A 62 -8.01 -12.57 11.95
CA GLU A 62 -6.87 -12.00 11.27
C GLU A 62 -7.30 -11.00 10.19
N PHE A 63 -8.31 -11.37 9.41
CA PHE A 63 -8.84 -10.48 8.36
C PHE A 63 -9.51 -9.24 8.96
N LEU A 64 -10.35 -9.39 9.98
CA LEU A 64 -11.05 -8.26 10.61
C LEU A 64 -10.10 -7.32 11.35
N LEU A 65 -9.03 -7.88 11.91
CA LEU A 65 -8.02 -7.11 12.63
C LEU A 65 -7.32 -6.07 11.74
N ARG A 66 -7.13 -6.34 10.45
CA ARG A 66 -6.58 -5.39 9.47
C ARG A 66 -7.36 -4.08 9.45
N PHE A 67 -8.69 -4.15 9.49
CA PHE A 67 -9.59 -2.99 9.48
C PHE A 67 -9.61 -2.26 10.83
N LEU A 68 -9.59 -3.00 11.94
CA LEU A 68 -9.57 -2.43 13.29
C LEU A 68 -8.27 -1.66 13.53
N ARG A 69 -7.11 -2.23 13.21
CA ARG A 69 -5.79 -1.59 13.35
C ARG A 69 -5.74 -0.27 12.60
N VAL A 70 -6.13 -0.28 11.32
CA VAL A 70 -6.09 0.92 10.46
C VAL A 70 -7.07 2.00 10.92
N ARG A 71 -8.11 1.68 11.67
CA ARG A 71 -9.11 2.62 12.20
C ARG A 71 -9.03 2.79 13.72
N ASN A 72 -7.83 2.54 14.30
CA ASN A 72 -7.53 2.74 15.72
C ASN A 72 -8.58 2.08 16.62
N PHE A 73 -8.92 0.84 16.32
CA PHE A 73 -9.93 0.03 17.03
C PHE A 73 -11.29 0.72 17.23
N THR A 74 -11.63 1.65 16.34
CA THR A 74 -12.95 2.26 16.29
C THR A 74 -13.88 1.42 15.43
N VAL A 75 -14.65 0.51 16.01
CA VAL A 75 -15.46 -0.51 15.30
C VAL A 75 -16.37 0.08 14.21
N PRO A 76 -17.12 1.17 14.43
CA PRO A 76 -17.94 1.75 13.35
C PRO A 76 -17.13 2.31 12.19
N ARG A 77 -15.90 2.80 12.44
CA ARG A 77 -14.99 3.27 11.37
C ARG A 77 -14.37 2.11 10.61
N ALA A 78 -14.04 1.00 11.31
CA ALA A 78 -13.56 -0.22 10.71
C ALA A 78 -14.63 -0.84 9.79
N HIS A 79 -15.88 -0.92 10.25
CA HIS A 79 -17.01 -1.38 9.46
C HIS A 79 -17.21 -0.54 8.18
N LYS A 80 -17.20 0.80 8.28
CA LYS A 80 -17.30 1.68 7.11
C LYS A 80 -16.17 1.46 6.10
N LEU A 81 -14.96 1.16 6.58
CA LEU A 81 -13.84 0.83 5.70
C LEU A 81 -14.05 -0.52 5.02
N LEU A 82 -14.51 -1.52 5.75
CA LEU A 82 -14.81 -2.84 5.21
C LEU A 82 -15.88 -2.79 4.11
N VAL A 83 -16.96 -2.04 4.34
CA VAL A 83 -18.01 -1.83 3.31
C VAL A 83 -17.40 -1.19 2.04
N ARG A 84 -16.56 -0.17 2.20
CA ARG A 84 -15.86 0.46 1.05
C ARG A 84 -14.92 -0.51 0.35
N TYR A 85 -14.19 -1.33 1.09
CA TYR A 85 -13.30 -2.35 0.54
C TYR A 85 -14.08 -3.35 -0.32
N CYS A 86 -15.17 -3.91 0.21
CA CYS A 86 -16.01 -4.85 -0.53
C CYS A 86 -16.58 -4.22 -1.80
N LYS A 87 -17.14 -3.01 -1.69
CA LYS A 87 -17.69 -2.29 -2.84
C LYS A 87 -16.63 -1.96 -3.87
N PHE A 88 -15.46 -1.48 -3.47
CA PHE A 88 -14.37 -1.18 -4.39
C PHE A 88 -13.93 -2.41 -5.18
N ARG A 89 -13.81 -3.55 -4.51
CA ARG A 89 -13.49 -4.82 -5.18
C ARG A 89 -14.58 -5.27 -6.14
N GLU A 90 -15.84 -5.15 -5.75
CA GLU A 90 -16.97 -5.50 -6.61
C GLU A 90 -17.01 -4.65 -7.88
N ASP A 91 -16.85 -3.33 -7.73
CA ASP A 91 -16.89 -2.36 -8.84
C ASP A 91 -15.66 -2.49 -9.77
N HIS A 92 -14.52 -3.04 -9.28
CA HIS A 92 -13.25 -3.06 -10.01
C HIS A 92 -12.64 -4.46 -10.14
N LYS A 93 -13.45 -5.47 -10.44
CA LYS A 93 -13.01 -6.88 -10.62
C LYS A 93 -11.87 -7.03 -11.64
N HIS A 94 -11.85 -6.20 -12.69
CA HIS A 94 -10.80 -6.20 -13.71
C HIS A 94 -9.40 -5.91 -13.19
N LEU A 95 -9.25 -5.37 -11.96
CA LEU A 95 -7.96 -5.09 -11.35
C LEU A 95 -7.29 -6.33 -10.73
N TYR A 96 -8.05 -7.38 -10.46
CA TYR A 96 -7.51 -8.56 -9.76
C TYR A 96 -8.06 -9.89 -10.29
N GLN A 97 -9.34 -9.95 -10.71
CA GLN A 97 -9.96 -11.21 -11.10
C GLN A 97 -9.36 -11.74 -12.39
N GLY A 98 -8.74 -12.91 -12.33
CA GLY A 98 -8.07 -13.53 -13.45
C GLY A 98 -6.74 -12.88 -13.85
N VAL A 99 -6.23 -11.94 -13.05
CA VAL A 99 -4.92 -11.31 -13.28
C VAL A 99 -3.82 -12.28 -12.87
N ASP A 100 -2.87 -12.54 -13.78
CA ASP A 100 -1.66 -13.31 -13.47
C ASP A 100 -0.76 -12.48 -12.54
N LEU A 101 -0.67 -12.90 -11.28
CA LEU A 101 0.07 -12.18 -10.25
C LEU A 101 1.55 -11.98 -10.65
N TRP A 102 2.15 -12.98 -11.25
CA TRP A 102 3.56 -12.94 -11.64
C TRP A 102 3.80 -12.21 -12.96
N GLY A 103 2.76 -12.05 -13.78
CA GLY A 103 2.79 -11.24 -14.99
C GLY A 103 2.94 -9.74 -14.75
N LEU A 104 2.64 -9.28 -13.52
CA LEU A 104 2.74 -7.86 -13.12
C LEU A 104 4.18 -7.34 -13.04
N THR A 105 5.20 -8.20 -13.20
CA THR A 105 6.62 -7.79 -13.28
C THR A 105 6.93 -6.83 -14.43
N LYS A 106 6.01 -6.69 -15.41
CA LYS A 106 6.15 -5.76 -16.56
C LYS A 106 6.22 -4.30 -16.12
N VAL A 107 5.68 -3.96 -14.96
CA VAL A 107 5.65 -2.58 -14.42
C VAL A 107 7.06 -2.07 -14.04
N LYS A 108 8.07 -2.96 -14.00
CA LYS A 108 9.51 -2.65 -13.83
C LYS A 108 9.79 -1.64 -12.69
N ASP A 109 10.36 -0.48 -13.08
CA ASP A 109 10.94 0.50 -12.17
C ASP A 109 10.01 1.70 -11.86
N ALA A 110 8.76 1.63 -12.31
CA ALA A 110 7.76 2.67 -12.01
C ALA A 110 7.39 2.72 -10.52
N TYR A 111 7.68 1.65 -9.79
CA TYR A 111 7.49 1.55 -8.36
C TYR A 111 8.68 0.89 -7.70
N GLU A 112 9.10 1.45 -6.60
CA GLU A 112 10.06 0.88 -5.65
C GLU A 112 9.49 0.92 -4.24
N GLY A 113 9.89 -0.01 -3.40
CA GLY A 113 9.51 0.00 -1.99
C GLY A 113 10.19 -1.08 -1.20
N THR A 114 10.17 -0.93 0.10
CA THR A 114 10.62 -1.95 1.04
C THR A 114 10.01 -1.77 2.42
N MET A 115 9.91 -2.86 3.14
CA MET A 115 9.72 -2.88 4.58
C MET A 115 11.10 -2.94 5.23
N LEU A 116 11.47 -1.92 5.99
CA LEU A 116 12.75 -1.91 6.69
C LEU A 116 12.69 -2.83 7.91
N ASP A 117 13.81 -3.48 8.22
CA ASP A 117 13.99 -4.24 9.45
C ASP A 117 14.30 -3.27 10.61
N ARG A 118 13.34 -2.37 10.88
CA ARG A 118 13.35 -1.43 12.01
C ARG A 118 11.98 -1.47 12.66
N PRO A 119 11.90 -1.55 14.00
CA PRO A 119 10.61 -1.70 14.70
C PRO A 119 9.74 -0.44 14.65
N ASP A 120 10.34 0.71 14.40
CA ASP A 120 9.70 2.04 14.40
C ASP A 120 9.32 2.57 13.01
N VAL A 121 9.78 1.92 11.94
CA VAL A 121 9.59 2.38 10.56
C VAL A 121 8.69 1.43 9.79
N GLY A 122 7.61 1.98 9.24
CA GLY A 122 6.73 1.27 8.33
C GLY A 122 7.26 1.18 6.89
N ARG A 123 6.38 0.88 5.94
CA ARG A 123 6.74 0.79 4.53
C ARG A 123 7.04 2.18 3.94
N ILE A 124 8.07 2.26 3.13
CA ILE A 124 8.33 3.39 2.24
C ILE A 124 8.12 2.93 0.81
N SER A 125 7.16 3.54 0.14
CA SER A 125 6.78 3.23 -1.24
C SER A 125 7.10 4.42 -2.13
N ILE A 126 7.79 4.20 -3.25
CA ILE A 126 8.21 5.25 -4.17
C ILE A 126 7.60 4.98 -5.54
N PHE A 127 6.74 5.88 -5.99
CA PHE A 127 6.15 5.85 -7.33
C PHE A 127 6.85 6.84 -8.22
N ARG A 128 7.52 6.34 -9.28
CA ARG A 128 8.23 7.12 -10.29
C ARG A 128 7.46 7.09 -11.59
N PHE A 129 6.49 7.98 -11.69
CA PHE A 129 5.61 8.00 -12.87
C PHE A 129 6.36 8.26 -14.19
N GLY A 130 7.44 9.02 -14.17
CA GLY A 130 8.25 9.26 -15.39
C GLY A 130 9.10 8.06 -15.83
N ARG A 131 9.23 7.01 -15.01
CA ARG A 131 9.90 5.75 -15.37
C ARG A 131 8.99 4.76 -16.10
N TRP A 132 7.71 5.02 -16.11
CA TRP A 132 6.74 4.25 -16.88
C TRP A 132 6.66 4.78 -18.31
N ASP A 133 6.70 3.90 -19.30
CA ASP A 133 6.42 4.26 -20.68
C ASP A 133 4.99 3.84 -21.05
N PRO A 134 4.07 4.80 -21.26
CA PRO A 134 2.70 4.50 -21.68
C PRO A 134 2.56 3.79 -23.04
N SER A 135 3.64 3.69 -23.82
CA SER A 135 3.64 2.93 -25.07
C SER A 135 3.99 1.46 -24.87
N GLU A 136 4.69 1.11 -23.80
CA GLU A 136 5.03 -0.29 -23.50
C GLU A 136 3.83 -1.03 -22.87
N PHE A 137 3.10 -0.38 -21.95
CA PHE A 137 1.92 -0.96 -21.31
C PHE A 137 0.97 0.13 -20.78
N PRO A 138 -0.35 -0.17 -20.71
CA PRO A 138 -1.35 0.80 -20.30
C PRO A 138 -1.26 1.09 -18.78
N VAL A 139 -1.77 2.26 -18.37
CA VAL A 139 -1.83 2.68 -16.95
C VAL A 139 -2.57 1.69 -16.06
N GLU A 140 -3.50 0.93 -16.63
CA GLU A 140 -4.25 -0.11 -15.92
C GLU A 140 -3.35 -1.19 -15.33
N GLU A 141 -2.23 -1.53 -15.98
CA GLU A 141 -1.25 -2.48 -15.44
C GLU A 141 -0.56 -1.92 -14.19
N LEU A 142 -0.29 -0.60 -14.13
CA LEU A 142 0.17 0.04 -12.90
C LEU A 142 -0.85 -0.08 -11.76
N VAL A 143 -2.13 0.14 -12.08
CA VAL A 143 -3.20 0.05 -11.08
C VAL A 143 -3.39 -1.39 -10.61
N ARG A 144 -3.32 -2.38 -11.52
CA ARG A 144 -3.33 -3.81 -11.18
C ARG A 144 -2.18 -4.20 -10.27
N ALA A 145 -0.97 -3.75 -10.58
CA ALA A 145 0.19 -3.98 -9.72
C ALA A 145 0.02 -3.31 -8.35
N GLY A 146 -0.50 -2.08 -8.30
CA GLY A 146 -0.84 -1.38 -7.07
C GLY A 146 -1.89 -2.12 -6.24
N MET A 147 -2.92 -2.70 -6.88
CA MET A 147 -3.93 -3.54 -6.21
C MET A 147 -3.29 -4.78 -5.58
N ALA A 148 -2.49 -5.53 -6.34
CA ALA A 148 -1.81 -6.72 -5.84
C ALA A 148 -0.87 -6.39 -4.67
N MET A 149 -0.11 -5.32 -4.78
CA MET A 149 0.79 -4.86 -3.70
C MET A 149 0.05 -4.46 -2.44
N ALA A 150 -1.09 -3.77 -2.57
CA ALA A 150 -1.93 -3.40 -1.44
C ALA A 150 -2.48 -4.66 -0.74
N GLU A 151 -3.02 -5.63 -1.51
CA GLU A 151 -3.54 -6.90 -0.95
C GLU A 151 -2.45 -7.73 -0.25
N ILE A 152 -1.24 -7.77 -0.81
CA ILE A 152 -0.11 -8.46 -0.19
C ILE A 152 0.35 -7.72 1.07
N GLY A 153 0.47 -6.39 0.98
CA GLY A 153 0.96 -5.58 2.08
C GLY A 153 0.06 -5.59 3.30
N VAL A 154 -1.27 -5.57 3.12
CA VAL A 154 -2.22 -5.55 4.25
C VAL A 154 -2.26 -6.85 5.06
N ARG A 155 -1.57 -7.90 4.61
CA ARG A 155 -1.38 -9.13 5.39
C ARG A 155 -0.39 -8.93 6.55
N GLN A 156 0.51 -7.97 6.43
CA GLN A 156 1.61 -7.75 7.38
C GLN A 156 1.14 -6.96 8.61
N PRO A 157 1.26 -7.51 9.83
CA PRO A 157 0.95 -6.78 11.07
C PRO A 157 1.71 -5.46 11.18
N LYS A 158 2.98 -5.44 10.78
CA LYS A 158 3.82 -4.24 10.79
C LYS A 158 3.22 -3.10 9.95
N LEU A 159 2.74 -3.41 8.73
CA LEU A 159 2.10 -2.40 7.88
C LEU A 159 0.73 -1.96 8.43
N GLN A 160 -0.01 -2.85 9.06
CA GLN A 160 -1.30 -2.52 9.67
C GLN A 160 -1.13 -1.55 10.86
N ILE A 161 -0.10 -1.74 11.67
CA ILE A 161 0.18 -0.99 12.90
C ILE A 161 0.94 0.30 12.60
N LEU A 162 2.12 0.20 11.98
CA LEU A 162 2.98 1.35 11.68
C LEU A 162 2.48 2.13 10.46
N GLY A 163 1.89 1.44 9.49
CA GLY A 163 1.52 2.04 8.22
C GLY A 163 2.72 2.25 7.30
N GLY A 164 2.57 3.17 6.35
CA GLY A 164 3.63 3.53 5.42
C GLY A 164 3.51 4.95 4.93
N CYS A 165 4.55 5.45 4.32
CA CYS A 165 4.56 6.68 3.56
C CYS A 165 4.74 6.39 2.06
N VAL A 166 4.29 7.33 1.24
CA VAL A 166 4.41 7.26 -0.22
C VAL A 166 5.18 8.47 -0.72
N ILE A 167 6.21 8.23 -1.49
CA ILE A 167 6.91 9.25 -2.26
C ILE A 167 6.41 9.17 -3.71
N VAL A 168 5.87 10.27 -4.21
CA VAL A 168 5.45 10.43 -5.61
C VAL A 168 6.50 11.28 -6.30
N ASP A 169 7.35 10.63 -7.07
CA ASP A 169 8.39 11.26 -7.86
C ASP A 169 7.88 11.52 -9.29
N LEU A 170 7.81 12.80 -9.64
CA LEU A 170 7.31 13.27 -10.92
C LEU A 170 8.43 13.64 -11.90
N GLU A 171 9.69 13.28 -11.60
CA GLU A 171 10.80 13.44 -12.54
C GLU A 171 10.52 12.72 -13.86
N GLY A 172 10.69 13.43 -14.97
CA GLY A 172 10.47 12.86 -16.30
C GLY A 172 9.01 12.68 -16.73
N ILE A 173 8.04 13.11 -15.91
CA ILE A 173 6.63 13.07 -16.32
C ILE A 173 6.37 14.00 -17.53
N THR A 174 5.60 13.50 -18.47
CA THR A 174 5.24 14.22 -19.71
C THR A 174 3.73 14.37 -19.86
N LEU A 175 3.28 15.21 -20.81
CA LEU A 175 1.85 15.32 -21.16
C LEU A 175 1.24 13.98 -21.56
N ARG A 176 2.02 13.06 -22.16
CA ARG A 176 1.56 11.72 -22.52
C ARG A 176 1.17 10.92 -21.28
N HIS A 177 1.96 10.98 -20.20
CA HIS A 177 1.62 10.35 -18.93
C HIS A 177 0.32 10.93 -18.36
N VAL A 178 0.19 12.27 -18.35
CA VAL A 178 -1.01 12.94 -17.83
C VAL A 178 -2.26 12.59 -18.64
N ALA A 179 -2.14 12.48 -19.96
CA ALA A 179 -3.25 12.14 -20.83
C ALA A 179 -3.84 10.74 -20.57
N THR A 180 -3.05 9.81 -20.02
CA THR A 180 -3.51 8.47 -19.63
C THR A 180 -4.21 8.43 -18.27
N LEU A 181 -4.01 9.46 -17.43
CA LEU A 181 -4.58 9.55 -16.09
C LEU A 181 -6.01 10.10 -16.16
N THR A 182 -6.95 9.22 -16.47
CA THR A 182 -8.38 9.56 -16.45
C THR A 182 -8.88 9.77 -15.02
N PRO A 183 -10.05 10.43 -14.82
CA PRO A 183 -10.70 10.49 -13.52
C PRO A 183 -10.96 9.14 -12.86
N ALA A 184 -11.27 8.11 -13.65
CA ALA A 184 -11.47 6.76 -13.16
C ALA A 184 -10.16 6.16 -12.61
N VAL A 185 -9.04 6.34 -13.32
CA VAL A 185 -7.71 5.92 -12.85
C VAL A 185 -7.31 6.66 -11.57
N ALA A 186 -7.50 7.98 -11.51
CA ALA A 186 -7.21 8.76 -10.32
C ALA A 186 -8.03 8.29 -9.10
N TYR A 187 -9.32 8.00 -9.31
CA TYR A 187 -10.19 7.42 -8.29
C TYR A 187 -9.65 6.07 -7.78
N GLN A 188 -9.27 5.16 -8.68
CA GLN A 188 -8.71 3.86 -8.32
C GLN A 188 -7.43 4.00 -7.50
N ILE A 189 -6.48 4.82 -7.94
CA ILE A 189 -5.22 5.07 -7.23
C ILE A 189 -5.47 5.59 -5.82
N VAL A 190 -6.31 6.61 -5.64
CA VAL A 190 -6.62 7.18 -4.32
C VAL A 190 -7.28 6.13 -3.41
N ASN A 191 -8.17 5.30 -3.95
CA ASN A 191 -8.80 4.24 -3.16
C ASN A 191 -7.80 3.17 -2.71
N LEU A 192 -6.83 2.80 -3.56
CA LEU A 192 -5.74 1.88 -3.19
C LEU A 192 -4.82 2.46 -2.11
N MET A 193 -4.67 3.79 -2.05
CA MET A 193 -3.84 4.47 -1.04
C MET A 193 -4.52 4.61 0.34
N GLY A 194 -5.53 3.80 0.67
CA GLY A 194 -6.10 3.69 2.02
C GLY A 194 -7.50 4.29 2.20
N VAL A 195 -8.15 4.76 1.12
CA VAL A 195 -9.56 5.18 1.18
C VAL A 195 -10.47 3.96 1.23
N SER A 196 -10.21 2.93 0.40
CA SER A 196 -10.95 1.67 0.38
C SER A 196 -10.12 0.47 0.84
N MET A 197 -8.79 0.49 0.68
CA MET A 197 -7.93 -0.57 1.21
C MET A 197 -7.64 -0.37 2.70
N PRO A 198 -7.51 -1.46 3.48
CA PRO A 198 -7.13 -1.38 4.89
C PRO A 198 -5.63 -1.08 5.05
N CYS A 199 -5.15 -0.05 4.34
CA CYS A 199 -3.79 0.47 4.41
C CYS A 199 -3.76 1.72 5.29
N ARG A 200 -2.77 1.79 6.20
CA ARG A 200 -2.52 2.97 7.01
C ARG A 200 -1.52 3.87 6.27
N LEU A 201 -2.02 4.85 5.55
CA LEU A 201 -1.18 5.88 4.91
C LEU A 201 -0.87 6.97 5.95
N ARG A 202 0.41 7.19 6.25
CA ARG A 202 0.90 8.21 7.19
C ARG A 202 1.10 9.54 6.49
N SER A 203 1.78 9.51 5.36
CA SER A 203 2.07 10.72 4.58
C SER A 203 2.25 10.42 3.10
N VAL A 204 2.07 11.45 2.28
CA VAL A 204 2.39 11.45 0.85
C VAL A 204 3.35 12.61 0.59
N HIS A 205 4.48 12.32 -0.03
CA HIS A 205 5.52 13.27 -0.34
C HIS A 205 5.65 13.40 -1.85
N ILE A 206 5.40 14.59 -2.40
CA ILE A 206 5.46 14.86 -3.83
C ILE A 206 6.74 15.63 -4.13
N ILE A 207 7.60 15.05 -4.98
CA ILE A 207 8.93 15.58 -5.28
C ILE A 207 9.19 15.61 -6.79
N ASN A 208 10.17 16.41 -7.22
CA ASN A 208 10.64 16.54 -8.61
C ASN A 208 9.52 16.95 -9.58
N TYR A 209 8.69 17.88 -9.17
CA TYR A 209 7.60 18.37 -10.00
C TYR A 209 7.89 19.76 -10.62
N SER A 210 7.31 19.96 -11.80
CA SER A 210 7.32 21.20 -12.54
C SER A 210 5.90 21.79 -12.65
N TRP A 211 5.69 22.70 -13.61
CA TRP A 211 4.38 23.28 -13.93
C TRP A 211 3.24 22.27 -14.15
N ILE A 212 3.57 21.05 -14.52
CA ILE A 212 2.60 19.96 -14.78
C ILE A 212 1.87 19.50 -13.50
N LEU A 213 2.43 19.81 -12.31
CA LEU A 213 1.85 19.41 -11.02
C LEU A 213 0.40 19.86 -10.87
N ASN A 214 0.07 21.10 -11.25
CA ASN A 214 -1.28 21.62 -11.08
C ASN A 214 -2.31 20.77 -11.83
N THR A 215 -2.00 20.36 -13.06
CA THR A 215 -2.87 19.50 -13.86
C THR A 215 -2.96 18.08 -13.26
N PHE A 216 -1.84 17.52 -12.85
CA PHE A 216 -1.77 16.22 -12.21
C PHE A 216 -2.56 16.22 -10.89
N PHE A 217 -2.28 17.17 -10.00
CA PHE A 217 -2.90 17.20 -8.67
C PHE A 217 -4.41 17.49 -8.75
N TYR A 218 -4.85 18.31 -9.71
CA TYR A 218 -6.27 18.61 -9.90
C TYR A 218 -7.11 17.35 -10.17
N LEU A 219 -6.57 16.37 -10.88
CA LEU A 219 -7.25 15.10 -11.14
C LEU A 219 -7.49 14.29 -9.84
N PHE A 220 -6.53 14.31 -8.94
CA PHE A 220 -6.58 13.52 -7.71
C PHE A 220 -7.36 14.21 -6.60
N LYS A 221 -7.24 15.53 -6.51
CA LYS A 221 -7.76 16.35 -5.41
C LYS A 221 -9.20 16.04 -5.02
N ARG A 222 -10.10 15.85 -5.98
CA ARG A 222 -11.52 15.60 -5.73
C ARG A 222 -11.83 14.26 -5.07
N PHE A 223 -10.88 13.31 -5.12
CA PHE A 223 -11.03 11.97 -4.55
C PHE A 223 -10.34 11.84 -3.20
N ILE A 224 -9.46 12.78 -2.85
CA ILE A 224 -8.72 12.78 -1.60
C ILE A 224 -9.64 13.31 -0.50
N PRO A 225 -9.83 12.54 0.60
CA PRO A 225 -10.60 13.03 1.74
C PRO A 225 -9.97 14.28 2.35
N ALA A 226 -10.77 15.27 2.76
CA ALA A 226 -10.27 16.53 3.34
C ALA A 226 -9.28 16.31 4.50
N ALA A 227 -9.57 15.34 5.39
CA ALA A 227 -8.69 15.00 6.50
C ALA A 227 -7.33 14.40 6.11
N ALA A 228 -7.11 14.08 4.83
CA ALA A 228 -5.83 13.56 4.35
C ALA A 228 -4.90 14.67 3.80
N TYR A 229 -5.41 15.89 3.60
CA TYR A 229 -4.60 16.98 3.03
C TYR A 229 -3.42 17.36 3.91
N ASP A 230 -3.58 17.37 5.21
CA ASP A 230 -2.52 17.72 6.17
C ASP A 230 -1.33 16.76 6.13
N ASN A 231 -1.52 15.58 5.54
CA ASN A 231 -0.50 14.55 5.38
C ASN A 231 0.12 14.54 3.97
N ILE A 232 -0.19 15.53 3.12
CA ILE A 232 0.38 15.64 1.77
C ILE A 232 1.39 16.77 1.75
N HIS A 233 2.65 16.44 1.52
CA HIS A 233 3.77 17.37 1.54
C HIS A 233 4.33 17.58 0.14
N PHE A 234 4.57 18.83 -0.22
CA PHE A 234 5.09 19.23 -1.53
C PHE A 234 6.50 19.78 -1.36
N HIS A 235 7.48 19.11 -1.95
CA HIS A 235 8.90 19.39 -1.76
C HIS A 235 9.57 20.11 -2.95
N GLY A 236 8.90 20.20 -4.10
CA GLY A 236 9.54 20.72 -5.32
C GLY A 236 10.72 19.82 -5.71
N ASN A 237 11.86 20.45 -5.92
CA ASN A 237 13.13 19.75 -6.19
C ASN A 237 14.05 19.75 -4.95
N ASP A 238 13.51 20.06 -3.78
CA ASP A 238 14.27 20.14 -2.53
C ASP A 238 14.26 18.81 -1.77
N VAL A 239 15.30 18.03 -1.98
CA VAL A 239 15.54 16.77 -1.27
C VAL A 239 15.71 16.98 0.24
N LYS A 240 16.26 18.10 0.68
CA LYS A 240 16.43 18.39 2.11
C LYS A 240 15.08 18.57 2.80
N SER A 241 14.11 19.16 2.12
CA SER A 241 12.74 19.25 2.61
C SER A 241 12.13 17.85 2.81
N LEU A 242 12.36 16.89 1.90
CA LEU A 242 11.92 15.50 2.07
C LEU A 242 12.57 14.85 3.31
N GLN A 243 13.87 15.09 3.52
CA GLN A 243 14.63 14.54 4.65
C GLN A 243 14.21 15.10 6.02
N GLN A 244 13.45 16.20 6.08
CA GLN A 244 12.83 16.66 7.34
C GLN A 244 11.68 15.78 7.80
N HIS A 245 11.11 14.98 6.90
CA HIS A 245 9.97 14.09 7.18
C HIS A 245 10.33 12.62 7.21
N ILE A 246 11.37 12.23 6.47
CA ILE A 246 11.81 10.83 6.35
C ILE A 246 13.31 10.78 6.62
N ASP A 247 13.69 9.95 7.60
CA ASP A 247 15.08 9.73 7.97
C ASP A 247 15.91 9.36 6.72
N PRO A 248 17.03 10.06 6.44
CA PRO A 248 17.93 9.74 5.34
C PRO A 248 18.41 8.28 5.34
N GLU A 249 18.53 7.63 6.49
CA GLU A 249 18.87 6.20 6.57
C GLU A 249 17.79 5.28 5.95
N CYS A 250 16.58 5.78 5.83
CA CYS A 250 15.45 5.07 5.22
C CYS A 250 15.26 5.42 3.73
N LEU A 251 15.94 6.44 3.22
CA LEU A 251 15.83 6.88 1.83
C LEU A 251 16.94 6.28 0.95
N PRO A 252 16.64 5.91 -0.31
CA PRO A 252 17.67 5.49 -1.23
C PRO A 252 18.58 6.66 -1.68
N PRO A 253 19.79 6.36 -2.21
CA PRO A 253 20.81 7.36 -2.55
C PRO A 253 20.33 8.50 -3.46
N GLN A 254 19.41 8.24 -4.40
CA GLN A 254 18.87 9.28 -5.30
C GLN A 254 18.08 10.37 -4.58
N TYR A 255 17.63 10.13 -3.35
CA TYR A 255 16.99 11.12 -2.47
C TYR A 255 17.91 11.52 -1.31
N GLY A 256 19.24 11.42 -1.53
CA GLY A 256 20.26 11.82 -0.57
C GLY A 256 20.33 10.93 0.68
N GLY A 257 19.77 9.74 0.62
CA GLY A 257 19.80 8.77 1.73
C GLY A 257 20.89 7.69 1.56
N THR A 258 20.91 6.76 2.51
CA THR A 258 21.89 5.67 2.57
C THR A 258 21.26 4.28 2.46
N CYS A 259 19.95 4.18 2.44
CA CYS A 259 19.22 2.92 2.36
C CYS A 259 19.44 2.23 1.00
N ARG A 260 19.82 0.96 1.04
CA ARG A 260 20.00 0.12 -0.15
C ARG A 260 19.02 -1.06 -0.23
N CYS A 261 18.03 -1.07 0.64
CA CYS A 261 17.03 -2.14 0.69
C CYS A 261 15.83 -1.89 -0.23
N HIS A 262 15.76 -0.72 -0.88
CA HIS A 262 14.71 -0.45 -1.87
C HIS A 262 14.89 -1.30 -3.12
N THR A 263 13.79 -1.83 -3.62
CA THR A 263 13.79 -2.69 -4.78
C THR A 263 12.66 -2.34 -5.73
N SER A 264 12.89 -2.48 -7.03
CA SER A 264 11.85 -2.29 -8.03
C SER A 264 10.79 -3.37 -7.92
N ILE A 265 9.57 -3.04 -8.33
CA ILE A 265 8.44 -3.98 -8.27
C ILE A 265 8.70 -5.26 -9.07
N GLY A 266 9.44 -5.17 -10.18
CA GLY A 266 9.80 -6.34 -10.97
C GLY A 266 10.66 -7.33 -10.18
N ILE A 267 11.64 -6.84 -9.43
CA ILE A 267 12.47 -7.66 -8.54
C ILE A 267 11.62 -8.15 -7.36
N TRP A 268 10.79 -7.28 -6.80
CA TRP A 268 9.92 -7.58 -5.67
C TRP A 268 9.00 -8.78 -5.96
N PHE A 269 8.26 -8.77 -7.08
CA PHE A 269 7.40 -9.90 -7.46
C PHE A 269 8.20 -11.20 -7.72
N LYS A 270 9.37 -11.12 -8.33
CA LYS A 270 10.24 -12.29 -8.53
C LYS A 270 10.65 -12.91 -7.21
N LYS A 271 11.05 -12.09 -6.24
CA LYS A 271 11.44 -12.55 -4.91
C LYS A 271 10.25 -13.10 -4.13
N LEU A 272 9.10 -12.42 -4.12
CA LEU A 272 7.89 -12.96 -3.51
C LEU A 272 7.52 -14.34 -4.05
N ARG A 273 7.60 -14.53 -5.38
CA ARG A 273 7.39 -15.85 -6.00
C ARG A 273 8.37 -16.90 -5.48
N GLN A 274 9.58 -16.53 -5.14
CA GLN A 274 10.63 -17.42 -4.63
C GLN A 274 10.41 -17.81 -3.17
N TYR A 275 9.93 -16.87 -2.33
CA TYR A 275 9.79 -17.07 -0.87
C TYR A 275 8.37 -17.39 -0.41
N ARG A 276 7.36 -17.35 -1.29
CA ARG A 276 5.97 -17.61 -0.94
C ARG A 276 5.76 -19.04 -0.44
N ASP A 277 4.76 -19.20 0.39
CA ASP A 277 4.27 -20.47 0.88
C ASP A 277 2.87 -20.83 0.33
N GLU A 278 2.38 -22.00 0.67
CA GLU A 278 1.05 -22.48 0.25
C GLU A 278 -0.08 -21.59 0.79
N GLU A 279 0.09 -20.98 1.95
CA GLU A 279 -0.90 -20.09 2.54
C GLU A 279 -1.05 -18.81 1.73
N PHE A 280 0.08 -18.23 1.32
CA PHE A 280 0.10 -17.08 0.41
C PHE A 280 -0.62 -17.41 -0.90
N ASP A 281 -0.28 -18.54 -1.53
CA ASP A 281 -0.88 -18.93 -2.81
C ASP A 281 -2.39 -19.12 -2.68
N ARG A 282 -2.84 -19.79 -1.60
CA ARG A 282 -4.25 -19.98 -1.29
C ARG A 282 -4.98 -18.66 -1.10
N GLU A 283 -4.41 -17.73 -0.33
CA GLU A 283 -5.02 -16.42 -0.08
C GLU A 283 -5.12 -15.61 -1.39
N MET A 284 -4.06 -15.54 -2.19
CA MET A 284 -4.09 -14.81 -3.46
C MET A 284 -5.07 -15.42 -4.46
N LYS A 285 -5.17 -16.75 -4.55
CA LYS A 285 -6.19 -17.43 -5.37
C LYS A 285 -7.61 -17.10 -4.90
N ASN A 286 -7.85 -17.10 -3.60
CA ASN A 286 -9.15 -16.73 -3.01
C ASN A 286 -9.52 -15.26 -3.28
N LEU A 287 -8.52 -14.38 -3.38
CA LEU A 287 -8.72 -12.99 -3.80
C LEU A 287 -9.03 -12.86 -5.30
N GLY A 288 -8.87 -13.91 -6.09
CA GLY A 288 -9.20 -13.94 -7.53
C GLY A 288 -8.01 -13.87 -8.47
N TYR A 289 -6.78 -13.82 -7.96
CA TYR A 289 -5.58 -13.83 -8.80
C TYR A 289 -5.28 -15.22 -9.37
N ILE A 290 -4.65 -15.26 -10.54
CA ILE A 290 -4.01 -16.46 -11.07
C ILE A 290 -2.59 -16.50 -10.48
N VAL A 291 -2.32 -17.56 -9.70
CA VAL A 291 -1.02 -17.81 -9.09
C VAL A 291 -0.46 -19.07 -9.72
N LYS A 292 0.42 -18.87 -10.73
CA LYS A 292 1.10 -19.97 -11.43
C LYS A 292 2.31 -20.45 -10.62
N GLU A 293 2.67 -21.71 -10.80
CA GLU A 293 3.88 -22.32 -10.25
C GLU A 293 5.17 -21.66 -10.72
#